data_a84a73466ca1248df0e336ef686e6e70
#
_entry.id   a84a73466ca1248df0e336ef686e6e70
#
_cell.length_a   1.000
_cell.length_b   1.000
_cell.length_c   1.000
_cell.angle_alpha   90.00
_cell.angle_beta   90.00
_cell.angle_gamma   90.00
#
_symmetry.space_group_name_H-M   'P 1'
#
loop_
_entity.id
_entity.type
_entity.pdbx_description
1 polymer ?
#
loop_
_entity_poly.entity_id
_entity_poly.type
_entity_poly.pdbx_seq_one_letter_code
_entity_poly.pdbx_strand_id
1 'polypeptide(L)'
;MNKKAYSFWDNLFLEDGNYKKILMILLFVFGIVYGVSITDFSQWEQVGFFATAYLLGVPCVLALGDRDGKWGNILGLLSNVGEVVINWYFGAFGMVFSGFYFGMTHILGLIRNKNPKNKDKNGKIKVSKLNSAEANFTLAFLVIGVIAMLFFGQYLGFERDFASIFYWLNIATFVISITSQYLMIVGKKEAWYGWFTSNLVNFPINFIAGN
;
A
#
# COMPACT_ATOMS: atom_id res chain seq x y z
N MET A 1 -27.15 -3.15 25.80
CA MET A 1 -26.00 -2.85 24.93
C MET A 1 -26.34 -3.25 23.50
N ASN A 2 -26.62 -2.27 22.62
CA ASN A 2 -26.88 -2.53 21.21
C ASN A 2 -25.56 -2.99 20.57
N LYS A 3 -25.45 -4.26 20.19
CA LYS A 3 -24.39 -4.73 19.32
C LYS A 3 -24.61 -4.04 17.97
N LYS A 4 -23.80 -3.02 17.65
CA LYS A 4 -23.74 -2.48 16.30
C LYS A 4 -23.40 -3.64 15.37
N ALA A 5 -24.29 -3.91 14.41
CA ALA A 5 -23.96 -4.84 13.34
C ALA A 5 -22.80 -4.23 12.54
N TYR A 6 -21.60 -4.75 12.75
CA TYR A 6 -20.44 -4.38 11.95
C TYR A 6 -20.60 -4.98 10.55
N SER A 7 -20.26 -4.22 9.52
CA SER A 7 -20.21 -4.78 8.17
C SER A 7 -19.13 -5.87 8.10
N PHE A 8 -19.21 -6.76 7.10
CA PHE A 8 -18.17 -7.77 6.84
C PHE A 8 -16.76 -7.15 6.83
N TRP A 9 -16.62 -6.00 6.19
CA TRP A 9 -15.36 -5.26 6.09
C TRP A 9 -14.91 -4.68 7.44
N ASP A 10 -15.84 -4.19 8.26
CA ASP A 10 -15.50 -3.71 9.61
C ASP A 10 -14.98 -4.87 10.47
N ASN A 11 -15.58 -6.05 10.38
CA ASN A 11 -15.12 -7.24 11.09
C ASN A 11 -13.75 -7.72 10.58
N LEU A 12 -13.51 -7.66 9.29
CA LEU A 12 -12.24 -8.09 8.70
C LEU A 12 -11.06 -7.17 9.09
N PHE A 13 -11.29 -5.86 9.16
CA PHE A 13 -10.22 -4.88 9.38
C PHE A 13 -10.16 -4.30 10.80
N LEU A 14 -11.20 -4.40 11.60
CA LEU A 14 -11.27 -3.74 12.90
C LEU A 14 -11.31 -4.71 14.11
N GLU A 15 -11.69 -5.97 13.93
CA GLU A 15 -11.78 -6.94 15.05
C GLU A 15 -10.55 -7.85 15.14
N ASP A 16 -10.07 -8.07 16.36
CA ASP A 16 -8.97 -8.99 16.69
C ASP A 16 -9.48 -10.44 16.83
N GLY A 17 -10.11 -10.96 15.77
CA GLY A 17 -10.64 -12.33 15.75
C GLY A 17 -9.58 -13.39 15.42
N ASN A 18 -9.75 -14.63 15.94
CA ASN A 18 -8.84 -15.73 15.62
C ASN A 18 -8.79 -16.06 14.13
N TYR A 19 -9.92 -15.94 13.43
CA TYR A 19 -9.99 -16.15 11.98
C TYR A 19 -9.13 -15.14 11.20
N LYS A 20 -9.05 -13.87 11.65
CA LYS A 20 -8.18 -12.86 11.05
C LYS A 20 -6.72 -13.28 11.16
N LYS A 21 -6.29 -13.76 12.32
CA LYS A 21 -4.91 -14.24 12.52
C LYS A 21 -4.58 -15.43 11.62
N ILE A 22 -5.50 -16.38 11.52
CA ILE A 22 -5.34 -17.54 10.63
C ILE A 22 -5.24 -17.08 9.18
N LEU A 23 -6.13 -16.18 8.72
CA LEU A 23 -6.09 -15.62 7.38
C LEU A 23 -4.76 -14.90 7.10
N MET A 24 -4.27 -14.10 8.05
CA MET A 24 -2.99 -13.41 7.92
C MET A 24 -1.83 -14.40 7.78
N ILE A 25 -1.81 -15.48 8.57
CA ILE A 25 -0.78 -16.53 8.47
C ILE A 25 -0.88 -17.23 7.10
N LEU A 26 -2.08 -17.58 6.64
CA LEU A 26 -2.29 -18.20 5.34
C LEU A 26 -1.83 -17.29 4.20
N LEU A 27 -2.15 -16.01 4.25
CA LEU A 27 -1.70 -15.03 3.25
C LEU A 27 -0.19 -14.84 3.26
N PHE A 28 0.44 -14.86 4.44
CA PHE A 28 1.88 -14.81 4.56
C PHE A 28 2.54 -16.04 3.93
N VAL A 29 2.10 -17.25 4.32
CA VAL A 29 2.62 -18.50 3.78
C VAL A 29 2.42 -18.56 2.27
N PHE A 30 1.22 -18.21 1.78
CA PHE A 30 0.92 -18.15 0.35
C PHE A 30 1.86 -17.17 -0.37
N GLY A 31 2.04 -15.96 0.15
CA GLY A 31 2.94 -14.95 -0.43
C GLY A 31 4.38 -15.46 -0.54
N ILE A 32 4.91 -16.09 0.51
CA ILE A 32 6.27 -16.64 0.50
C ILE A 32 6.37 -17.80 -0.50
N VAL A 33 5.44 -18.78 -0.47
CA VAL A 33 5.46 -19.92 -1.40
C VAL A 33 5.35 -19.46 -2.85
N TYR A 34 4.44 -18.53 -3.13
CA TYR A 34 4.31 -17.93 -4.46
C TYR A 34 5.59 -17.19 -4.87
N GLY A 35 6.13 -16.33 -4.00
CA GLY A 35 7.36 -15.61 -4.27
C GLY A 35 8.54 -16.55 -4.58
N VAL A 36 8.72 -17.62 -3.79
CA VAL A 36 9.75 -18.65 -4.06
C VAL A 36 9.52 -19.34 -5.41
N SER A 37 8.25 -19.60 -5.77
CA SER A 37 7.94 -20.34 -7.00
C SER A 37 8.21 -19.56 -8.30
N ILE A 38 8.21 -18.23 -8.23
CA ILE A 38 8.43 -17.35 -9.39
C ILE A 38 9.80 -16.70 -9.44
N THR A 39 10.61 -16.83 -8.37
CA THR A 39 11.92 -16.19 -8.28
C THR A 39 13.01 -17.08 -8.84
N ASP A 40 13.77 -16.56 -9.81
CA ASP A 40 15.03 -17.16 -10.21
C ASP A 40 16.15 -16.71 -9.25
N PHE A 41 16.51 -17.58 -8.33
CA PHE A 41 17.54 -17.31 -7.32
C PHE A 41 18.96 -17.21 -7.87
N SER A 42 19.18 -17.48 -9.17
CA SER A 42 20.46 -17.22 -9.82
C SER A 42 20.64 -15.74 -10.21
N GLN A 43 19.55 -14.97 -10.25
CA GLN A 43 19.53 -13.55 -10.62
C GLN A 43 19.35 -12.67 -9.39
N TRP A 44 20.38 -11.89 -9.06
CA TRP A 44 20.39 -11.07 -7.84
C TRP A 44 19.24 -10.06 -7.78
N GLU A 45 18.78 -9.55 -8.95
CA GLU A 45 17.67 -8.62 -9.07
C GLU A 45 16.35 -9.25 -8.62
N GLN A 46 16.11 -10.50 -9.03
CA GLN A 46 14.93 -11.24 -8.62
C GLN A 46 14.99 -11.61 -7.13
N VAL A 47 16.18 -11.96 -6.64
CA VAL A 47 16.40 -12.18 -5.20
C VAL A 47 16.15 -10.92 -4.41
N GLY A 48 16.62 -9.77 -4.90
CA GLY A 48 16.36 -8.47 -4.31
C GLY A 48 14.86 -8.14 -4.28
N PHE A 49 14.17 -8.35 -5.39
CA PHE A 49 12.72 -8.16 -5.47
C PHE A 49 11.98 -9.10 -4.51
N PHE A 50 12.35 -10.38 -4.47
CA PHE A 50 11.77 -11.34 -3.52
C PHE A 50 11.97 -10.88 -2.07
N ALA A 51 13.17 -10.44 -1.72
CA ALA A 51 13.46 -9.96 -0.37
C ALA A 51 12.61 -8.72 -0.01
N THR A 52 12.49 -7.77 -0.91
CA THR A 52 11.75 -6.52 -0.64
C THR A 52 10.24 -6.71 -0.67
N ALA A 53 9.69 -7.38 -1.68
CA ALA A 53 8.25 -7.54 -1.84
C ALA A 53 7.68 -8.62 -0.93
N TYR A 54 8.31 -9.79 -0.87
CA TYR A 54 7.73 -10.94 -0.16
C TYR A 54 8.23 -11.08 1.29
N LEU A 55 9.53 -10.92 1.56
CA LEU A 55 10.05 -11.07 2.93
C LEU A 55 9.82 -9.82 3.79
N LEU A 56 9.72 -8.64 3.22
CA LEU A 56 9.48 -7.38 3.94
C LEU A 56 8.10 -6.79 3.67
N GLY A 57 7.67 -6.73 2.41
CA GLY A 57 6.41 -6.09 2.01
C GLY A 57 5.18 -6.84 2.52
N VAL A 58 5.13 -8.17 2.34
CA VAL A 58 3.98 -8.96 2.84
C VAL A 58 3.83 -8.85 4.36
N PRO A 59 4.88 -9.08 5.20
CA PRO A 59 4.78 -8.86 6.64
C PRO A 59 4.45 -7.41 7.02
N CYS A 60 4.92 -6.41 6.26
CA CYS A 60 4.54 -5.01 6.45
C CYS A 60 3.02 -4.85 6.37
N VAL A 61 2.42 -5.30 5.26
CA VAL A 61 0.97 -5.19 5.03
C VAL A 61 0.19 -5.92 6.11
N LEU A 62 0.62 -7.12 6.51
CA LEU A 62 -0.01 -7.90 7.58
C LEU A 62 0.07 -7.19 8.92
N ALA A 63 1.24 -6.64 9.28
CA ALA A 63 1.41 -5.89 10.52
C ALA A 63 0.53 -4.63 10.55
N LEU A 64 0.46 -3.87 9.45
CA LEU A 64 -0.42 -2.72 9.33
C LEU A 64 -1.89 -3.12 9.36
N GLY A 65 -2.26 -4.23 8.74
CA GLY A 65 -3.60 -4.82 8.82
C GLY A 65 -3.98 -5.24 10.24
N ASP A 66 -3.02 -5.68 11.05
CA ASP A 66 -3.21 -5.92 12.49
C ASP A 66 -3.06 -4.65 13.34
N ARG A 67 -2.91 -3.51 12.72
CA ARG A 67 -2.74 -2.20 13.37
C ARG A 67 -1.46 -2.08 14.20
N ASP A 68 -0.46 -2.93 13.95
CA ASP A 68 0.88 -2.78 14.52
C ASP A 68 1.67 -1.72 13.74
N GLY A 69 1.52 -0.49 14.20
CA GLY A 69 2.15 0.64 13.52
C GLY A 69 3.67 0.71 13.70
N LYS A 70 4.26 -0.01 14.64
CA LYS A 70 5.70 -0.05 14.81
C LYS A 70 6.33 -0.97 13.77
N TRP A 71 5.98 -2.25 13.83
CA TRP A 71 6.58 -3.24 12.92
C TRP A 71 6.14 -3.04 11.48
N GLY A 72 4.86 -2.70 11.24
CA GLY A 72 4.40 -2.41 9.90
C GLY A 72 5.19 -1.27 9.23
N ASN A 73 5.42 -0.17 9.94
CA ASN A 73 6.18 0.94 9.34
C ASN A 73 7.70 0.66 9.25
N ILE A 74 8.30 -0.13 10.16
CA ILE A 74 9.71 -0.51 10.04
C ILE A 74 9.90 -1.42 8.81
N LEU A 75 9.09 -2.46 8.69
CA LEU A 75 9.16 -3.40 7.56
C LEU A 75 8.86 -2.68 6.23
N GLY A 76 7.87 -1.80 6.21
CA GLY A 76 7.55 -1.01 5.03
C GLY A 76 8.68 -0.06 4.62
N LEU A 77 9.33 0.60 5.58
CA LEU A 77 10.50 1.44 5.29
C LEU A 77 11.64 0.62 4.67
N LEU A 78 11.96 -0.54 5.23
CA LEU A 78 13.02 -1.42 4.71
C LEU A 78 12.65 -1.96 3.33
N SER A 79 11.41 -2.38 3.11
CA SER A 79 10.90 -2.80 1.81
C SER A 79 11.07 -1.71 0.76
N ASN A 80 10.62 -0.48 1.07
CA ASN A 80 10.69 0.62 0.11
C ASN A 80 12.12 1.11 -0.16
N VAL A 81 13.03 1.02 0.81
CA VAL A 81 14.45 1.31 0.57
C VAL A 81 15.02 0.31 -0.45
N GLY A 82 14.74 -0.98 -0.29
CA GLY A 82 15.17 -2.00 -1.24
C GLY A 82 14.53 -1.81 -2.62
N GLU A 83 13.23 -1.46 -2.67
CA GLU A 83 12.51 -1.17 -3.91
C GLU A 83 13.13 0.02 -4.65
N VAL A 84 13.47 1.11 -3.94
CA VAL A 84 14.17 2.27 -4.52
C VAL A 84 15.50 1.86 -5.14
N VAL A 85 16.31 1.06 -4.45
CA VAL A 85 17.61 0.60 -4.95
C VAL A 85 17.46 -0.23 -6.22
N ILE A 86 16.55 -1.20 -6.24
CA ILE A 86 16.31 -2.08 -7.38
C ILE A 86 15.81 -1.28 -8.58
N ASN A 87 14.79 -0.44 -8.38
CA ASN A 87 14.20 0.35 -9.46
C ASN A 87 15.16 1.44 -9.99
N TRP A 88 16.04 1.97 -9.14
CA TRP A 88 17.11 2.86 -9.57
C TRP A 88 18.08 2.15 -10.52
N TYR A 89 18.47 0.92 -10.18
CA TYR A 89 19.36 0.10 -11.02
C TYR A 89 18.76 -0.15 -12.41
N PHE A 90 17.45 -0.40 -12.49
CA PHE A 90 16.75 -0.59 -13.75
C PHE A 90 16.35 0.71 -14.48
N GLY A 91 16.65 1.88 -13.93
CA GLY A 91 16.23 3.16 -14.50
C GLY A 91 14.72 3.43 -14.47
N ALA A 92 13.97 2.69 -13.64
CA ALA A 92 12.53 2.84 -13.47
C ALA A 92 12.19 4.01 -12.53
N PHE A 93 12.48 5.24 -12.94
CA PHE A 93 12.41 6.43 -12.07
C PHE A 93 11.03 6.69 -11.47
N GLY A 94 9.94 6.34 -12.15
CA GLY A 94 8.59 6.45 -11.58
C GLY A 94 8.41 5.55 -10.35
N MET A 95 8.94 4.33 -10.38
CA MET A 95 8.92 3.39 -9.26
C MET A 95 9.88 3.84 -8.14
N VAL A 96 11.03 4.44 -8.49
CA VAL A 96 11.93 5.07 -7.50
C VAL A 96 11.20 6.17 -6.73
N PHE A 97 10.46 7.04 -7.44
CA PHE A 97 9.67 8.09 -6.81
C PHE A 97 8.59 7.51 -5.88
N SER A 98 7.88 6.49 -6.32
CA SER A 98 6.86 5.80 -5.50
C SER A 98 7.47 5.20 -4.24
N GLY A 99 8.57 4.46 -4.38
CA GLY A 99 9.26 3.85 -3.25
C GLY A 99 9.78 4.90 -2.25
N PHE A 100 10.32 6.01 -2.75
CA PHE A 100 10.73 7.13 -1.91
C PHE A 100 9.54 7.76 -1.15
N TYR A 101 8.43 8.02 -1.85
CA TYR A 101 7.21 8.56 -1.23
C TYR A 101 6.68 7.61 -0.15
N PHE A 102 6.56 6.32 -0.44
CA PHE A 102 6.06 5.33 0.52
C PHE A 102 7.02 5.18 1.71
N GLY A 103 8.34 5.16 1.46
CA GLY A 103 9.34 5.17 2.52
C GLY A 103 9.19 6.36 3.47
N MET A 104 9.03 7.57 2.92
CA MET A 104 8.80 8.78 3.72
C MET A 104 7.50 8.69 4.54
N THR A 105 6.44 8.15 3.97
CA THR A 105 5.18 7.95 4.71
C THR A 105 5.32 6.96 5.86
N HIS A 106 6.13 5.92 5.72
CA HIS A 106 6.44 5.01 6.84
C HIS A 106 7.23 5.70 7.95
N ILE A 107 8.16 6.59 7.63
CA ILE A 107 8.83 7.44 8.63
C ILE A 107 7.81 8.31 9.38
N LEU A 108 6.91 8.98 8.65
CA LEU A 108 5.83 9.76 9.25
C LEU A 108 4.92 8.89 10.13
N GLY A 109 4.62 7.67 9.70
CA GLY A 109 3.88 6.68 10.47
C GLY A 109 4.57 6.34 11.80
N LEU A 110 5.88 6.12 11.78
CA LEU A 110 6.66 5.88 13.00
C LEU A 110 6.61 7.07 13.95
N ILE A 111 6.78 8.30 13.44
CA ILE A 111 6.70 9.52 14.23
C ILE A 111 5.31 9.68 14.85
N ARG A 112 4.26 9.53 14.03
CA ARG A 112 2.86 9.65 14.48
C ARG A 112 2.51 8.62 15.55
N ASN A 113 3.00 7.40 15.41
CA ASN A 113 2.70 6.30 16.33
C ASN A 113 3.47 6.39 17.67
N LYS A 114 4.42 7.32 17.82
CA LYS A 114 4.99 7.66 19.13
C LYS A 114 3.99 8.38 20.02
N ASN A 115 3.02 9.09 19.45
CA ASN A 115 2.03 9.82 20.23
C ASN A 115 0.94 8.88 20.76
N PRO A 116 0.75 8.76 22.09
CA PRO A 116 -0.27 7.90 22.69
C PRO A 116 -1.70 8.21 22.26
N LYS A 117 -2.00 9.46 21.85
CA LYS A 117 -3.33 9.87 21.37
C LYS A 117 -3.74 9.15 20.08
N ASN A 118 -2.76 8.65 19.31
CA ASN A 118 -2.97 7.91 18.07
C ASN A 118 -3.08 6.39 18.27
N LYS A 119 -3.05 5.95 19.54
CA LYS A 119 -3.18 4.54 19.91
C LYS A 119 -4.50 4.29 20.64
N ASP A 120 -4.99 3.07 20.48
CA ASP A 120 -6.09 2.57 21.29
C ASP A 120 -5.57 2.04 22.66
N LYS A 121 -6.50 1.54 23.50
CA LYS A 121 -6.19 1.00 24.82
C LYS A 121 -5.25 -0.23 24.78
N ASN A 122 -5.12 -0.88 23.62
CA ASN A 122 -4.26 -2.04 23.41
C ASN A 122 -2.89 -1.63 22.80
N GLY A 123 -2.62 -0.33 22.66
CA GLY A 123 -1.39 0.18 22.07
C GLY A 123 -1.33 0.10 20.53
N LYS A 124 -2.41 -0.35 19.87
CA LYS A 124 -2.52 -0.46 18.41
C LYS A 124 -2.92 0.87 17.78
N ILE A 125 -2.65 1.04 16.48
CA ILE A 125 -3.06 2.23 15.72
C ILE A 125 -4.56 2.44 15.88
N LYS A 126 -4.94 3.65 16.28
CA LYS A 126 -6.34 4.07 16.32
C LYS A 126 -6.84 4.35 14.91
N VAL A 127 -7.85 3.59 14.49
CA VAL A 127 -8.46 3.71 13.17
C VAL A 127 -9.82 4.40 13.29
N SER A 128 -10.10 5.32 12.37
CA SER A 128 -11.37 6.06 12.28
C SER A 128 -11.90 6.10 10.86
N LYS A 129 -13.17 6.45 10.70
CA LYS A 129 -13.76 6.79 9.40
C LYS A 129 -13.38 8.23 9.02
N LEU A 130 -13.39 8.52 7.72
CA LEU A 130 -13.32 9.89 7.22
C LEU A 130 -14.57 10.64 7.66
N ASN A 131 -14.40 11.87 8.14
CA ASN A 131 -15.50 12.83 8.25
C ASN A 131 -15.71 13.56 6.90
N SER A 132 -16.77 14.35 6.77
CA SER A 132 -17.10 15.02 5.51
C SER A 132 -16.00 15.95 5.00
N ALA A 133 -15.33 16.69 5.90
CA ALA A 133 -14.23 17.58 5.53
C ALA A 133 -13.01 16.80 5.03
N GLU A 134 -12.65 15.72 5.72
CA GLU A 134 -11.56 14.82 5.32
C GLU A 134 -11.89 14.10 4.00
N ALA A 135 -13.13 13.71 3.77
CA ALA A 135 -13.56 13.10 2.52
C ALA A 135 -13.46 14.09 1.35
N ASN A 136 -13.87 15.33 1.54
CA ASN A 136 -13.73 16.38 0.53
C ASN A 136 -12.26 16.69 0.24
N PHE A 137 -11.41 16.75 1.27
CA PHE A 137 -9.97 16.91 1.09
C PHE A 137 -9.38 15.74 0.31
N THR A 138 -9.75 14.51 0.65
CA THR A 138 -9.30 13.30 -0.05
C THR A 138 -9.71 13.32 -1.53
N LEU A 139 -10.96 13.72 -1.83
CA LEU A 139 -11.44 13.86 -3.20
C LEU A 139 -10.66 14.94 -3.95
N ALA A 140 -10.43 16.10 -3.33
CA ALA A 140 -9.62 17.16 -3.93
C ALA A 140 -8.19 16.68 -4.20
N PHE A 141 -7.60 15.93 -3.28
CA PHE A 141 -6.27 15.35 -3.44
C PHE A 141 -6.20 14.35 -4.61
N LEU A 142 -7.22 13.50 -4.77
CA LEU A 142 -7.33 12.60 -5.93
C LEU A 142 -7.41 13.39 -7.25
N VAL A 143 -8.28 14.40 -7.32
CA VAL A 143 -8.44 15.23 -8.54
C VAL A 143 -7.13 15.95 -8.88
N ILE A 144 -6.52 16.61 -7.89
CA ILE A 144 -5.22 17.30 -8.08
C ILE A 144 -4.14 16.30 -8.49
N GLY A 145 -4.12 15.10 -7.89
CA GLY A 145 -3.19 14.03 -8.25
C GLY A 145 -3.33 13.60 -9.71
N VAL A 146 -4.55 13.39 -10.20
CA VAL A 146 -4.79 13.09 -11.62
C VAL A 146 -4.32 14.24 -12.51
N ILE A 147 -4.66 15.48 -12.20
CA ILE A 147 -4.21 16.65 -12.96
C ILE A 147 -2.68 16.72 -12.97
N ALA A 148 -2.03 16.55 -11.82
CA ALA A 148 -0.57 16.53 -11.73
C ALA A 148 0.05 15.44 -12.60
N MET A 149 -0.55 14.23 -12.63
CA MET A 149 -0.08 13.14 -13.48
C MET A 149 -0.24 13.43 -14.98
N LEU A 150 -1.28 14.16 -15.39
CA LEU A 150 -1.41 14.59 -16.79
C LEU A 150 -0.28 15.54 -17.24
N PHE A 151 0.23 16.37 -16.32
CA PHE A 151 1.32 17.30 -16.64
C PHE A 151 2.71 16.68 -16.43
N PHE A 152 2.89 15.94 -15.34
CA PHE A 152 4.20 15.49 -14.88
C PHE A 152 4.42 13.98 -15.04
N GLY A 153 3.39 13.19 -15.39
CA GLY A 153 3.47 11.73 -15.46
C GLY A 153 4.59 11.23 -16.41
N GLN A 154 4.84 11.92 -17.52
CA GLN A 154 5.92 11.54 -18.44
C GLN A 154 7.31 11.53 -17.77
N TYR A 155 7.55 12.43 -16.80
CA TYR A 155 8.81 12.46 -16.05
C TYR A 155 8.93 11.31 -15.05
N LEU A 156 7.80 10.65 -14.75
CA LEU A 156 7.71 9.46 -13.93
C LEU A 156 7.64 8.16 -14.76
N GLY A 157 7.84 8.26 -16.09
CA GLY A 157 7.84 7.10 -16.99
C GLY A 157 6.46 6.69 -17.52
N PHE A 158 5.43 7.51 -17.31
CA PHE A 158 4.11 7.26 -17.90
C PHE A 158 4.10 7.78 -19.33
N GLU A 159 4.06 6.87 -20.31
CA GLU A 159 3.88 7.26 -21.71
C GLU A 159 2.51 7.90 -21.91
N ARG A 160 2.50 9.05 -22.63
CA ARG A 160 1.26 9.77 -22.92
C ARG A 160 0.53 9.11 -24.08
N ASP A 161 -0.40 8.24 -23.74
CA ASP A 161 -1.34 7.67 -24.72
C ASP A 161 -2.79 7.90 -24.23
N PHE A 162 -3.32 9.09 -24.55
CA PHE A 162 -4.68 9.46 -24.16
C PHE A 162 -5.78 8.59 -24.79
N ALA A 163 -5.47 7.84 -25.85
CA ALA A 163 -6.40 6.90 -26.46
C ALA A 163 -6.43 5.54 -25.76
N SER A 164 -5.36 5.22 -25.01
CA SER A 164 -5.26 3.95 -24.29
C SER A 164 -6.00 3.97 -22.97
N ILE A 165 -6.87 3.00 -22.75
CA ILE A 165 -7.51 2.78 -21.44
C ILE A 165 -6.45 2.45 -20.37
N PHE A 166 -5.36 1.77 -20.74
CA PHE A 166 -4.28 1.41 -19.82
C PHE A 166 -3.55 2.63 -19.26
N TYR A 167 -3.37 3.69 -20.08
CA TYR A 167 -2.82 4.94 -19.60
C TYR A 167 -3.65 5.52 -18.44
N TRP A 168 -4.97 5.59 -18.62
CA TRP A 168 -5.88 6.12 -17.60
C TRP A 168 -5.97 5.23 -16.35
N LEU A 169 -5.98 3.91 -16.54
CA LEU A 169 -5.98 2.97 -15.42
C LEU A 169 -4.68 3.07 -14.61
N ASN A 170 -3.53 3.19 -15.25
CA ASN A 170 -2.25 3.36 -14.57
C ASN A 170 -2.20 4.66 -13.77
N ILE A 171 -2.66 5.80 -14.35
CA ILE A 171 -2.77 7.06 -13.61
C ILE A 171 -3.71 6.93 -12.41
N ALA A 172 -4.89 6.35 -12.62
CA ALA A 172 -5.88 6.19 -11.57
C ALA A 172 -5.33 5.34 -10.41
N THR A 173 -4.74 4.19 -10.71
CA THR A 173 -4.18 3.30 -9.67
C THR A 173 -3.01 3.93 -8.94
N PHE A 174 -2.13 4.65 -9.64
CA PHE A 174 -1.03 5.38 -9.02
C PHE A 174 -1.54 6.44 -8.03
N VAL A 175 -2.47 7.28 -8.44
CA VAL A 175 -3.04 8.34 -7.58
C VAL A 175 -3.82 7.75 -6.41
N ILE A 176 -4.59 6.67 -6.64
CA ILE A 176 -5.31 5.96 -5.57
C ILE A 176 -4.31 5.37 -4.56
N SER A 177 -3.22 4.77 -5.01
CA SER A 177 -2.20 4.16 -4.13
C SER A 177 -1.52 5.22 -3.25
N ILE A 178 -1.11 6.36 -3.82
CA ILE A 178 -0.54 7.48 -3.07
C ILE A 178 -1.53 8.00 -2.02
N THR A 179 -2.79 8.18 -2.42
CA THR A 179 -3.85 8.65 -1.52
C THR A 179 -4.12 7.65 -0.40
N SER A 180 -4.17 6.36 -0.74
CA SER A 180 -4.41 5.28 0.23
C SER A 180 -3.29 5.19 1.25
N GLN A 181 -2.05 5.35 0.82
CA GLN A 181 -0.90 5.38 1.71
C GLN A 181 -0.99 6.55 2.70
N TYR A 182 -1.35 7.74 2.23
CA TYR A 182 -1.59 8.89 3.11
C TYR A 182 -2.69 8.58 4.14
N LEU A 183 -3.84 8.07 3.69
CA LEU A 183 -4.95 7.72 4.58
C LEU A 183 -4.56 6.66 5.61
N MET A 184 -3.72 5.71 5.23
CA MET A 184 -3.21 4.67 6.14
C MET A 184 -2.35 5.30 7.25
N ILE A 185 -1.47 6.23 6.90
CA ILE A 185 -0.63 6.94 7.87
C ILE A 185 -1.47 7.75 8.86
N VAL A 186 -2.53 8.40 8.40
CA VAL A 186 -3.44 9.15 9.28
C VAL A 186 -4.51 8.27 9.95
N GLY A 187 -4.41 6.95 9.80
CA GLY A 187 -5.26 5.98 10.49
C GLY A 187 -6.70 5.99 10.02
N LYS A 188 -6.94 6.10 8.72
CA LYS A 188 -8.27 6.04 8.12
C LYS A 188 -8.55 4.66 7.53
N LYS A 189 -9.74 4.11 7.81
CA LYS A 189 -10.10 2.78 7.30
C LYS A 189 -10.27 2.74 5.78
N GLU A 190 -10.63 3.89 5.19
CA GLU A 190 -10.79 4.04 3.75
C GLU A 190 -9.50 3.80 2.96
N ALA A 191 -8.34 3.87 3.61
CA ALA A 191 -7.06 3.47 3.04
C ALA A 191 -7.10 2.06 2.46
N TRP A 192 -7.74 1.12 3.16
CA TRP A 192 -7.82 -0.28 2.73
C TRP A 192 -8.71 -0.45 1.50
N TYR A 193 -9.78 0.33 1.38
CA TYR A 193 -10.62 0.31 0.17
C TYR A 193 -9.83 0.80 -1.04
N GLY A 194 -9.03 1.86 -0.88
CA GLY A 194 -8.18 2.36 -1.95
C GLY A 194 -7.10 1.35 -2.36
N TRP A 195 -6.42 0.73 -1.41
CA TRP A 195 -5.45 -0.33 -1.71
C TRP A 195 -6.10 -1.53 -2.39
N PHE A 196 -7.27 -1.97 -1.93
CA PHE A 196 -8.00 -3.05 -2.57
C PHE A 196 -8.38 -2.71 -4.01
N THR A 197 -8.93 -1.50 -4.24
CA THR A 197 -9.31 -1.03 -5.58
C THR A 197 -8.09 -0.96 -6.51
N SER A 198 -6.99 -0.38 -6.04
CA SER A 198 -5.74 -0.29 -6.80
C SER A 198 -5.23 -1.67 -7.22
N ASN A 199 -5.16 -2.62 -6.29
CA ASN A 199 -4.70 -3.97 -6.59
C ASN A 199 -5.65 -4.73 -7.53
N LEU A 200 -6.97 -4.54 -7.38
CA LEU A 200 -7.98 -5.16 -8.26
C LEU A 200 -7.83 -4.67 -9.71
N VAL A 201 -7.46 -3.41 -9.92
CA VAL A 201 -7.22 -2.85 -11.25
C VAL A 201 -5.84 -3.22 -11.79
N ASN A 202 -4.81 -3.22 -10.94
CA ASN A 202 -3.45 -3.57 -11.35
C ASN A 202 -3.31 -5.05 -11.77
N PHE A 203 -4.05 -5.97 -11.13
CA PHE A 203 -3.98 -7.39 -11.45
C PHE A 203 -4.24 -7.68 -12.94
N PRO A 204 -5.39 -7.29 -13.55
CA PRO A 204 -5.62 -7.50 -14.97
C PRO A 204 -4.66 -6.72 -15.87
N ILE A 205 -4.20 -5.52 -15.48
CA ILE A 205 -3.22 -4.75 -16.24
C ILE A 205 -1.93 -5.56 -16.38
N ASN A 206 -1.39 -6.04 -15.27
CA ASN A 206 -0.15 -6.82 -15.26
C ASN A 206 -0.32 -8.16 -16.00
N PHE A 207 -1.46 -8.83 -15.82
CA PHE A 207 -1.77 -10.07 -16.53
C PHE A 207 -1.79 -9.88 -18.06
N ILE A 208 -2.40 -8.80 -18.56
CA ILE A 208 -2.45 -8.50 -20.00
C ILE A 208 -1.08 -8.07 -20.51
N ALA A 209 -0.30 -7.34 -19.71
CA ALA A 209 1.05 -6.92 -20.05
C ALA A 209 2.08 -8.07 -20.05
N GLY A 210 1.70 -9.27 -19.57
CA GLY A 210 2.59 -10.43 -19.51
C GLY A 210 3.61 -10.38 -18.38
N ASN A 211 3.31 -9.58 -17.34
CA ASN A 211 4.15 -9.43 -16.15
C ASN A 211 3.67 -10.31 -15.00
#